data_5b915b2aabb0649e45a53cd0c3fa71da
#
_entry.id   5b915b2aabb0649e45a53cd0c3fa71da
#
_cell.length_a   1.000
_cell.length_b   1.000
_cell.length_c   1.000
_cell.angle_alpha   90.00
_cell.angle_beta   90.00
_cell.angle_gamma   90.00
#
_symmetry.space_group_name_H-M   'P 1'
#
loop_
_entity.id
_entity.type
_entity.pdbx_description
1 polymer ?
#
loop_
_entity_poly.entity_id
_entity_poly.type
_entity_poly.pdbx_seq_one_letter_code
_entity_poly.pdbx_strand_id
1 'polypeptide(L)'
;MSNDVHNEASDGPLRHFRADRRAVLQSLATGMGATLFASAASAAHVHQAAATAASAADSATTSAADSGLLFLDRHAFDTLAILSEQIVPGSGAAKVPEFLDRLLAVESTDTQKHFTQALGAFEREAREAHGMPWKALTAVQATALLTKISGQPDSDATRQAFDSIKGAVAETYYSSEIGKNELGWDGSVAFAPPSVCR
;
A
#
# COMPACT_ATOMS: atom_id res chain seq x y z
N MET A 1 -4.18 -32.19 36.16
CA MET A 1 -5.04 -31.56 35.11
C MET A 1 -4.37 -30.25 34.76
N SER A 2 -3.51 -30.29 33.74
CA SER A 2 -2.76 -29.12 33.26
C SER A 2 -3.57 -28.41 32.20
N ASN A 3 -3.85 -27.12 32.42
CA ASN A 3 -4.44 -26.24 31.43
C ASN A 3 -3.30 -25.61 30.61
N ASP A 4 -3.03 -26.16 29.43
CA ASP A 4 -2.27 -25.48 28.40
C ASP A 4 -3.17 -24.45 27.72
N VAL A 5 -3.02 -23.19 28.13
CA VAL A 5 -3.61 -22.07 27.41
C VAL A 5 -2.69 -21.76 26.23
N HIS A 6 -3.04 -22.25 25.05
CA HIS A 6 -2.44 -21.81 23.80
C HIS A 6 -2.74 -20.33 23.60
N ASN A 7 -1.73 -19.52 23.79
CA ASN A 7 -1.68 -18.13 23.41
C ASN A 7 -1.47 -18.04 21.89
N GLU A 8 -2.53 -18.14 21.11
CA GLU A 8 -2.50 -17.73 19.70
C GLU A 8 -2.40 -16.21 19.62
N ALA A 9 -1.15 -15.73 19.60
CA ALA A 9 -0.88 -14.35 19.28
C ALA A 9 -1.37 -14.07 17.86
N SER A 10 -2.44 -13.29 17.78
CA SER A 10 -3.03 -12.75 16.56
C SER A 10 -1.94 -12.13 15.69
N ASP A 11 -1.62 -12.81 14.59
CA ASP A 11 -0.64 -12.38 13.59
C ASP A 11 -1.32 -11.30 12.73
N GLY A 12 -1.26 -10.04 13.15
CA GLY A 12 -1.83 -8.91 12.42
C GLY A 12 -1.12 -8.67 11.09
N PRO A 13 -1.80 -8.06 10.10
CA PRO A 13 -1.31 -7.84 8.73
C PRO A 13 0.02 -7.07 8.64
N LEU A 14 0.46 -6.43 9.70
CA LEU A 14 1.68 -5.64 9.74
C LEU A 14 2.99 -6.46 9.77
N ARG A 15 2.94 -7.78 10.00
CA ARG A 15 4.16 -8.62 9.97
C ARG A 15 4.70 -8.85 8.56
N HIS A 16 3.89 -8.71 7.52
CA HIS A 16 4.35 -8.85 6.13
C HIS A 16 5.31 -7.71 5.72
N PHE A 17 5.14 -6.51 6.25
CA PHE A 17 6.03 -5.36 5.97
C PHE A 17 7.43 -5.48 6.61
N ARG A 18 7.61 -6.31 7.64
CA ARG A 18 8.91 -6.47 8.32
C ARG A 18 9.77 -7.61 7.81
N ALA A 19 9.20 -8.57 7.10
CA ALA A 19 9.92 -9.77 6.65
C ALA A 19 10.89 -9.51 5.49
N ASP A 20 10.59 -8.54 4.62
CA ASP A 20 11.29 -8.38 3.36
C ASP A 20 12.63 -7.64 3.44
N ARG A 21 12.91 -6.91 4.52
CA ARG A 21 14.22 -6.24 4.71
C ARG A 21 15.40 -7.19 4.76
N ARG A 22 15.20 -8.43 5.22
CA ARG A 22 16.23 -9.47 5.22
C ARG A 22 16.41 -10.12 3.86
N ALA A 23 15.34 -10.27 3.08
CA ALA A 23 15.37 -10.84 1.75
C ALA A 23 16.13 -9.93 0.76
N VAL A 24 15.97 -8.62 0.88
CA VAL A 24 16.68 -7.62 0.05
C VAL A 24 18.21 -7.68 0.29
N LEU A 25 18.66 -7.89 1.51
CA LEU A 25 20.09 -8.02 1.81
C LEU A 25 20.70 -9.35 1.35
N GLN A 26 19.89 -10.39 1.24
CA GLN A 26 20.38 -11.70 0.75
C GLN A 26 20.44 -11.77 -0.79
N SER A 27 19.61 -11.03 -1.52
CA SER A 27 19.61 -10.99 -2.98
C SER A 27 20.80 -10.20 -3.56
N LEU A 28 21.43 -9.32 -2.80
CA LEU A 28 22.64 -8.58 -3.20
C LEU A 28 23.93 -9.41 -3.13
N ALA A 29 23.91 -10.53 -2.45
CA ALA A 29 25.12 -11.37 -2.23
C ALA A 29 25.33 -12.46 -3.31
N THR A 30 24.39 -12.70 -4.24
CA THR A 30 24.46 -13.82 -5.20
C THR A 30 24.54 -13.40 -6.68
N GLY A 31 24.76 -12.15 -7.00
CA GLY A 31 24.75 -11.62 -8.37
C GLY A 31 26.12 -11.38 -8.98
N MET A 32 27.01 -12.37 -9.02
CA MET A 32 28.18 -12.35 -9.93
C MET A 32 28.43 -13.76 -10.49
N GLY A 33 28.21 -13.89 -11.78
CA GLY A 33 28.75 -15.02 -12.53
C GLY A 33 27.97 -15.46 -13.76
N ALA A 34 28.38 -14.91 -14.90
CA ALA A 34 28.59 -15.55 -16.22
C ALA A 34 27.48 -16.52 -16.76
N THR A 35 27.13 -16.56 -18.01
CA THR A 35 27.88 -16.61 -19.29
C THR A 35 26.90 -16.58 -20.48
N LEU A 36 27.38 -16.02 -21.55
CA LEU A 36 26.98 -16.08 -22.94
C LEU A 36 26.58 -17.49 -23.44
N PHE A 37 25.48 -17.63 -24.18
CA PHE A 37 25.45 -18.41 -25.43
C PHE A 37 24.39 -17.85 -26.38
N ALA A 38 24.83 -17.49 -27.56
CA ALA A 38 24.04 -17.08 -28.70
C ALA A 38 23.32 -18.28 -29.33
N SER A 39 22.09 -18.10 -29.77
CA SER A 39 21.49 -18.85 -30.87
C SER A 39 20.53 -17.94 -31.62
N ALA A 40 20.97 -17.60 -32.83
CA ALA A 40 20.19 -16.88 -33.80
C ALA A 40 19.24 -17.87 -34.50
N ALA A 41 17.94 -17.63 -34.46
CA ALA A 41 17.01 -17.89 -35.58
C ALA A 41 15.56 -17.47 -35.16
N SER A 42 14.89 -16.79 -36.09
CA SER A 42 13.48 -16.40 -36.13
C SER A 42 13.13 -15.03 -35.56
N ALA A 43 13.64 -13.99 -36.18
CA ALA A 43 13.19 -12.62 -36.01
C ALA A 43 12.19 -12.26 -37.14
N ALA A 44 10.89 -12.37 -36.92
CA ALA A 44 9.90 -11.72 -37.77
C ALA A 44 8.54 -11.41 -37.11
N HIS A 45 8.21 -11.95 -35.96
CA HIS A 45 6.88 -11.70 -35.35
C HIS A 45 6.88 -11.04 -33.95
N VAL A 46 8.05 -10.62 -33.45
CA VAL A 46 8.17 -10.06 -32.07
C VAL A 46 8.04 -8.53 -32.05
N HIS A 47 8.21 -7.86 -33.17
CA HIS A 47 8.25 -6.38 -33.19
C HIS A 47 6.89 -5.68 -33.01
N GLN A 48 5.78 -6.36 -33.28
CA GLN A 48 4.46 -5.70 -33.18
C GLN A 48 3.85 -5.75 -31.78
N ALA A 49 4.17 -6.79 -30.99
CA ALA A 49 3.73 -6.89 -29.59
C ALA A 49 4.59 -6.04 -28.64
N ALA A 50 5.89 -5.88 -28.96
CA ALA A 50 6.80 -5.05 -28.17
C ALA A 50 6.53 -3.55 -28.34
N ALA A 51 6.10 -3.11 -29.54
CA ALA A 51 5.76 -1.71 -29.79
C ALA A 51 4.50 -1.25 -29.02
N THR A 52 3.49 -2.13 -28.88
CA THR A 52 2.29 -1.82 -28.09
C THR A 52 2.54 -1.84 -26.59
N ALA A 53 3.42 -2.72 -26.10
CA ALA A 53 3.78 -2.75 -24.69
C ALA A 53 4.67 -1.55 -24.28
N ALA A 54 5.60 -1.15 -25.14
CA ALA A 54 6.44 0.03 -24.93
C ALA A 54 5.62 1.33 -24.94
N SER A 55 4.62 1.44 -25.82
CA SER A 55 3.74 2.62 -25.89
C SER A 55 2.84 2.74 -24.65
N ALA A 56 2.39 1.63 -24.06
CA ALA A 56 1.60 1.66 -22.82
C ALA A 56 2.45 1.99 -21.59
N ALA A 57 3.68 1.50 -21.53
CA ALA A 57 4.64 1.82 -20.48
C ALA A 57 5.09 3.29 -20.53
N ASP A 58 5.35 3.81 -21.73
CA ASP A 58 5.75 5.21 -21.93
C ASP A 58 4.63 6.18 -21.57
N SER A 59 3.35 5.84 -21.89
CA SER A 59 2.20 6.66 -21.51
C SER A 59 1.97 6.69 -20.01
N ALA A 60 2.18 5.58 -19.29
CA ALA A 60 2.08 5.52 -17.83
C ALA A 60 3.22 6.31 -17.16
N THR A 61 4.44 6.21 -17.68
CA THR A 61 5.62 6.90 -17.13
C THR A 61 5.55 8.41 -17.36
N THR A 62 5.03 8.85 -18.52
CA THR A 62 4.87 10.28 -18.83
C THR A 62 3.79 10.92 -17.96
N SER A 63 2.70 10.19 -17.64
CA SER A 63 1.64 10.69 -16.76
C SER A 63 2.10 10.83 -15.30
N ALA A 64 2.96 9.94 -14.80
CA ALA A 64 3.49 10.00 -13.44
C ALA A 64 4.54 11.12 -13.26
N ALA A 65 5.41 11.31 -14.25
CA ALA A 65 6.47 12.33 -14.20
C ALA A 65 5.92 13.77 -14.16
N ASP A 66 4.77 14.02 -14.80
CA ASP A 66 4.15 15.36 -14.87
C ASP A 66 3.36 15.70 -13.59
N SER A 67 3.04 14.73 -12.73
CA SER A 67 2.28 14.92 -11.49
C SER A 67 3.13 15.05 -10.22
N GLY A 68 4.45 14.83 -10.30
CA GLY A 68 5.34 14.78 -9.14
C GLY A 68 5.13 13.54 -8.26
N LEU A 69 4.35 12.55 -8.73
CA LEU A 69 4.13 11.26 -8.10
C LEU A 69 5.25 10.29 -8.48
N LEU A 70 5.60 9.37 -7.57
CA LEU A 70 6.71 8.43 -7.76
C LEU A 70 6.24 7.04 -8.19
N PHE A 71 5.06 6.62 -7.78
CA PHE A 71 4.54 5.28 -8.04
C PHE A 71 3.10 5.29 -8.55
N LEU A 72 2.19 6.00 -7.88
CA LEU A 72 0.78 6.01 -8.23
C LEU A 72 0.53 6.90 -9.45
N ASP A 73 -0.37 6.47 -10.33
CA ASP A 73 -0.93 7.40 -11.31
C ASP A 73 -1.85 8.43 -10.62
N ARG A 74 -2.20 9.49 -11.32
CA ARG A 74 -2.99 10.58 -10.78
C ARG A 74 -4.37 10.12 -10.27
N HIS A 75 -5.00 9.17 -10.96
CA HIS A 75 -6.32 8.67 -10.57
C HIS A 75 -6.24 7.86 -9.26
N ALA A 76 -5.29 6.95 -9.17
CA ALA A 76 -5.06 6.14 -7.97
C ALA A 76 -4.66 7.02 -6.78
N PHE A 77 -3.84 8.04 -7.00
CA PHE A 77 -3.47 9.01 -5.97
C PHE A 77 -4.68 9.82 -5.47
N ASP A 78 -5.52 10.35 -6.38
CA ASP A 78 -6.73 11.08 -6.00
C ASP A 78 -7.68 10.20 -5.17
N THR A 79 -7.83 8.92 -5.57
CA THR A 79 -8.63 7.94 -4.82
C THR A 79 -8.05 7.69 -3.44
N LEU A 80 -6.73 7.49 -3.33
CA LEU A 80 -6.04 7.32 -2.05
C LEU A 80 -6.20 8.56 -1.16
N ALA A 81 -6.05 9.76 -1.70
CA ALA A 81 -6.17 11.00 -0.94
C ALA A 81 -7.57 11.16 -0.31
N ILE A 82 -8.61 10.86 -1.09
CA ILE A 82 -10.00 10.93 -0.60
C ILE A 82 -10.26 9.83 0.44
N LEU A 83 -9.84 8.59 0.17
CA LEU A 83 -9.98 7.48 1.11
C LEU A 83 -9.26 7.76 2.43
N SER A 84 -8.03 8.27 2.37
CA SER A 84 -7.23 8.58 3.55
C SER A 84 -7.95 9.58 4.46
N GLU A 85 -8.50 10.64 3.89
CA GLU A 85 -9.24 11.67 4.64
C GLU A 85 -10.56 11.14 5.21
N GLN A 86 -11.22 10.19 4.52
CA GLN A 86 -12.45 9.55 5.00
C GLN A 86 -12.19 8.54 6.12
N ILE A 87 -11.05 7.85 6.09
CA ILE A 87 -10.68 6.85 7.10
C ILE A 87 -10.08 7.52 8.34
N VAL A 88 -9.16 8.46 8.14
CA VAL A 88 -8.52 9.24 9.21
C VAL A 88 -8.55 10.72 8.82
N PRO A 89 -9.51 11.49 9.33
CA PRO A 89 -9.58 12.93 9.09
C PRO A 89 -8.28 13.62 9.48
N GLY A 90 -7.81 14.56 8.64
CA GLY A 90 -6.51 15.21 8.81
C GLY A 90 -5.35 14.54 8.05
N SER A 91 -5.60 13.41 7.38
CA SER A 91 -4.58 12.71 6.59
C SER A 91 -3.96 13.56 5.48
N GLY A 92 -4.73 14.45 4.87
CA GLY A 92 -4.23 15.40 3.88
C GLY A 92 -3.26 16.41 4.49
N ALA A 93 -3.57 16.96 5.67
CA ALA A 93 -2.68 17.86 6.39
C ALA A 93 -1.38 17.16 6.84
N ALA A 94 -1.48 15.90 7.23
CA ALA A 94 -0.35 15.06 7.61
C ALA A 94 0.46 14.51 6.42
N LYS A 95 0.08 14.83 5.17
CA LYS A 95 0.76 14.38 3.94
C LYS A 95 0.81 12.86 3.80
N VAL A 96 -0.23 12.16 4.29
CA VAL A 96 -0.31 10.69 4.26
C VAL A 96 -0.30 10.14 2.83
N PRO A 97 -1.09 10.65 1.86
CA PRO A 97 -1.07 10.13 0.50
C PRO A 97 0.29 10.29 -0.18
N GLU A 98 0.95 11.43 -0.01
CA GLU A 98 2.27 11.70 -0.59
C GLU A 98 3.36 10.83 0.04
N PHE A 99 3.25 10.53 1.33
CA PHE A 99 4.18 9.62 1.99
C PHE A 99 3.99 8.19 1.49
N LEU A 100 2.75 7.72 1.37
CA LEU A 100 2.44 6.38 0.87
C LEU A 100 2.89 6.19 -0.58
N ASP A 101 2.71 7.20 -1.45
CA ASP A 101 3.22 7.15 -2.83
C ASP A 101 4.75 6.96 -2.87
N ARG A 102 5.49 7.71 -2.04
CA ARG A 102 6.95 7.56 -1.94
C ARG A 102 7.38 6.23 -1.34
N LEU A 103 6.65 5.74 -0.34
CA LEU A 103 6.92 4.46 0.28
C LEU A 103 6.72 3.32 -0.73
N LEU A 104 5.61 3.36 -1.46
CA LEU A 104 5.30 2.37 -2.49
C LEU A 104 6.35 2.34 -3.61
N ALA A 105 6.96 3.47 -3.97
CA ALA A 105 8.00 3.52 -4.98
C ALA A 105 9.25 2.69 -4.64
N VAL A 106 9.49 2.42 -3.35
CA VAL A 106 10.65 1.65 -2.87
C VAL A 106 10.26 0.28 -2.31
N GLU A 107 8.98 -0.05 -2.26
CA GLU A 107 8.46 -1.32 -1.78
C GLU A 107 8.61 -2.44 -2.82
N SER A 108 8.43 -3.69 -2.38
CA SER A 108 8.45 -4.85 -3.25
C SER A 108 7.33 -4.80 -4.29
N THR A 109 7.56 -5.41 -5.45
CA THR A 109 6.54 -5.50 -6.51
C THR A 109 5.25 -6.16 -6.02
N ASP A 110 5.33 -7.10 -5.09
CA ASP A 110 4.15 -7.76 -4.53
C ASP A 110 3.37 -6.81 -3.62
N THR A 111 4.03 -6.04 -2.75
CA THR A 111 3.41 -4.98 -1.96
C THR A 111 2.73 -3.94 -2.85
N GLN A 112 3.42 -3.48 -3.90
CA GLN A 112 2.89 -2.54 -4.88
C GLN A 112 1.61 -3.06 -5.55
N LYS A 113 1.62 -4.32 -6.00
CA LYS A 113 0.44 -4.97 -6.60
C LYS A 113 -0.71 -5.08 -5.62
N HIS A 114 -0.45 -5.55 -4.41
CA HIS A 114 -1.50 -5.69 -3.38
C HIS A 114 -2.14 -4.35 -3.06
N PHE A 115 -1.35 -3.30 -2.91
CA PHE A 115 -1.86 -1.96 -2.62
C PHE A 115 -2.70 -1.41 -3.78
N THR A 116 -2.22 -1.54 -5.02
CA THR A 116 -2.96 -1.11 -6.21
C THR A 116 -4.26 -1.89 -6.39
N GLN A 117 -4.23 -3.21 -6.15
CA GLN A 117 -5.43 -4.05 -6.18
C GLN A 117 -6.45 -3.64 -5.11
N ALA A 118 -5.98 -3.29 -3.91
CA ALA A 118 -6.83 -2.79 -2.84
C ALA A 118 -7.52 -1.47 -3.22
N LEU A 119 -6.80 -0.49 -3.80
CA LEU A 119 -7.42 0.72 -4.34
C LEU A 119 -8.42 0.42 -5.45
N GLY A 120 -8.09 -0.52 -6.35
CA GLY A 120 -8.99 -0.97 -7.41
C GLY A 120 -10.27 -1.63 -6.89
N ALA A 121 -10.25 -2.23 -5.71
CA ALA A 121 -11.45 -2.81 -5.08
C ALA A 121 -12.46 -1.70 -4.71
N PHE A 122 -12.00 -0.58 -4.17
CA PHE A 122 -12.88 0.56 -3.87
C PHE A 122 -13.48 1.18 -5.14
N GLU A 123 -12.67 1.34 -6.19
CA GLU A 123 -13.16 1.83 -7.47
C GLU A 123 -14.24 0.93 -8.07
N ARG A 124 -14.08 -0.38 -7.92
CA ARG A 124 -15.06 -1.36 -8.38
C ARG A 124 -16.37 -1.25 -7.58
N GLU A 125 -16.30 -1.23 -6.25
CA GLU A 125 -17.48 -1.05 -5.38
C GLU A 125 -18.23 0.24 -5.68
N ALA A 126 -17.53 1.36 -5.91
CA ALA A 126 -18.12 2.62 -6.27
C ALA A 126 -18.89 2.56 -7.60
N ARG A 127 -18.31 1.92 -8.60
CA ARG A 127 -18.93 1.73 -9.92
C ARG A 127 -20.10 0.77 -9.88
N GLU A 128 -20.02 -0.30 -9.12
CA GLU A 128 -21.09 -1.27 -8.96
C GLU A 128 -22.29 -0.67 -8.21
N ALA A 129 -22.04 0.10 -7.16
CA ALA A 129 -23.11 0.67 -6.34
C ALA A 129 -23.72 1.96 -6.92
N HIS A 130 -22.91 2.79 -7.58
CA HIS A 130 -23.30 4.14 -7.99
C HIS A 130 -23.02 4.49 -9.45
N GLY A 131 -22.40 3.61 -10.23
CA GLY A 131 -22.06 3.84 -11.63
C GLY A 131 -20.97 4.87 -11.88
N MET A 132 -20.23 5.29 -10.83
CA MET A 132 -19.23 6.35 -10.92
C MET A 132 -17.94 6.00 -10.16
N PRO A 133 -16.78 6.64 -10.46
CA PRO A 133 -15.55 6.41 -9.75
C PRO A 133 -15.62 6.93 -8.31
N TRP A 134 -14.79 6.38 -7.41
CA TRP A 134 -14.77 6.74 -5.98
C TRP A 134 -14.70 8.24 -5.73
N LYS A 135 -13.84 8.94 -6.47
CA LYS A 135 -13.66 10.40 -6.34
C LYS A 135 -14.89 11.25 -6.70
N ALA A 136 -15.86 10.68 -7.41
CA ALA A 136 -17.09 11.36 -7.78
C ALA A 136 -18.25 11.10 -6.80
N LEU A 137 -18.05 10.22 -5.80
CA LEU A 137 -19.03 9.95 -4.77
C LEU A 137 -19.20 11.17 -3.86
N THR A 138 -20.45 11.39 -3.45
CA THR A 138 -20.71 12.30 -2.33
C THR A 138 -20.19 11.71 -1.01
N ALA A 139 -19.92 12.55 -0.01
CA ALA A 139 -19.46 12.09 1.30
C ALA A 139 -20.43 11.06 1.92
N VAL A 140 -21.74 11.24 1.73
CA VAL A 140 -22.76 10.30 2.23
C VAL A 140 -22.65 8.94 1.55
N GLN A 141 -22.50 8.92 0.22
CA GLN A 141 -22.35 7.68 -0.55
C GLN A 141 -21.07 6.94 -0.17
N ALA A 142 -19.97 7.65 -0.08
CA ALA A 142 -18.67 7.08 0.30
C ALA A 142 -18.70 6.51 1.72
N THR A 143 -19.27 7.24 2.70
CA THR A 143 -19.42 6.75 4.07
C THR A 143 -20.31 5.50 4.12
N ALA A 144 -21.42 5.48 3.38
CA ALA A 144 -22.29 4.31 3.32
C ALA A 144 -21.58 3.09 2.75
N LEU A 145 -20.76 3.26 1.69
CA LEU A 145 -19.95 2.18 1.12
C LEU A 145 -18.86 1.72 2.10
N LEU A 146 -18.13 2.62 2.74
CA LEU A 146 -17.14 2.25 3.76
C LEU A 146 -17.76 1.47 4.91
N THR A 147 -18.94 1.89 5.36
CA THR A 147 -19.70 1.19 6.42
C THR A 147 -20.10 -0.21 5.95
N LYS A 148 -20.62 -0.34 4.73
CA LYS A 148 -20.95 -1.63 4.12
C LYS A 148 -19.73 -2.55 4.05
N ILE A 149 -18.62 -2.06 3.53
CA ILE A 149 -17.37 -2.82 3.36
C ILE A 149 -16.81 -3.25 4.71
N SER A 150 -16.76 -2.34 5.68
CA SER A 150 -16.25 -2.63 7.03
C SER A 150 -17.10 -3.64 7.81
N GLY A 151 -18.36 -3.81 7.45
CA GLY A 151 -19.26 -4.81 8.02
C GLY A 151 -19.23 -6.19 7.34
N GLN A 152 -18.44 -6.37 6.27
CA GLN A 152 -18.27 -7.66 5.62
C GLN A 152 -17.45 -8.63 6.49
N PRO A 153 -17.58 -9.95 6.30
CA PRO A 153 -16.72 -10.93 6.95
C PRO A 153 -15.24 -10.70 6.63
N ASP A 154 -14.34 -11.04 7.56
CA ASP A 154 -12.89 -10.87 7.40
C ASP A 154 -12.31 -11.68 6.22
N SER A 155 -13.02 -12.72 5.77
CA SER A 155 -12.67 -13.50 4.58
C SER A 155 -13.05 -12.83 3.26
N ASP A 156 -13.82 -11.75 3.29
CA ASP A 156 -14.22 -11.02 2.09
C ASP A 156 -13.03 -10.22 1.52
N ALA A 157 -12.83 -10.31 0.20
CA ALA A 157 -11.69 -9.67 -0.45
C ALA A 157 -11.73 -8.14 -0.39
N THR A 158 -12.93 -7.53 -0.45
CA THR A 158 -13.08 -6.07 -0.35
C THR A 158 -12.87 -5.59 1.08
N ARG A 159 -13.29 -6.40 2.07
CA ARG A 159 -12.98 -6.14 3.48
C ARG A 159 -11.47 -6.19 3.74
N GLN A 160 -10.77 -7.19 3.23
CA GLN A 160 -9.32 -7.30 3.34
C GLN A 160 -8.60 -6.10 2.68
N ALA A 161 -9.10 -5.66 1.51
CA ALA A 161 -8.61 -4.45 0.85
C ALA A 161 -8.80 -3.21 1.74
N PHE A 162 -9.97 -3.08 2.38
CA PHE A 162 -10.24 -2.00 3.33
C PHE A 162 -9.28 -2.03 4.53
N ASP A 163 -9.10 -3.18 5.15
CA ASP A 163 -8.22 -3.31 6.31
C ASP A 163 -6.75 -3.01 5.95
N SER A 164 -6.32 -3.40 4.75
CA SER A 164 -4.98 -3.09 4.23
C SER A 164 -4.77 -1.57 4.06
N ILE A 165 -5.68 -0.88 3.36
CA ILE A 165 -5.58 0.57 3.16
C ILE A 165 -5.72 1.32 4.48
N LYS A 166 -6.69 0.94 5.32
CA LYS A 166 -6.89 1.52 6.66
C LYS A 166 -5.64 1.40 7.52
N GLY A 167 -5.01 0.21 7.52
CA GLY A 167 -3.78 -0.03 8.27
C GLY A 167 -2.64 0.88 7.81
N ALA A 168 -2.41 0.97 6.49
CA ALA A 168 -1.37 1.82 5.92
C ALA A 168 -1.60 3.31 6.22
N VAL A 169 -2.84 3.78 6.06
CA VAL A 169 -3.22 5.18 6.34
C VAL A 169 -3.04 5.51 7.82
N ALA A 170 -3.56 4.67 8.73
CA ALA A 170 -3.47 4.90 10.16
C ALA A 170 -2.02 4.85 10.67
N GLU A 171 -1.22 3.87 10.22
CA GLU A 171 0.19 3.77 10.58
C GLU A 171 0.97 5.01 10.14
N THR A 172 0.73 5.46 8.91
CA THR A 172 1.38 6.66 8.36
C THR A 172 0.94 7.91 9.11
N TYR A 173 -0.36 8.07 9.38
CA TYR A 173 -0.89 9.23 10.09
C TYR A 173 -0.31 9.35 11.50
N TYR A 174 -0.38 8.29 12.30
CA TYR A 174 0.12 8.30 13.68
C TYR A 174 1.65 8.25 13.78
N SER A 175 2.34 8.00 12.68
CA SER A 175 3.79 8.19 12.57
C SER A 175 4.19 9.64 12.26
N SER A 176 3.26 10.48 11.79
CA SER A 176 3.47 11.89 11.52
C SER A 176 3.54 12.73 12.81
N GLU A 177 4.07 13.95 12.71
CA GLU A 177 4.06 14.89 13.85
C GLU A 177 2.63 15.25 14.29
N ILE A 178 1.71 15.41 13.33
CA ILE A 178 0.30 15.73 13.60
C ILE A 178 -0.34 14.61 14.41
N GLY A 179 -0.23 13.37 13.93
CA GLY A 179 -0.81 12.22 14.61
C GLY A 179 -0.19 11.93 15.97
N LYS A 180 1.13 12.12 16.12
CA LYS A 180 1.82 12.00 17.41
C LYS A 180 1.34 13.04 18.42
N ASN A 181 1.19 14.28 17.99
CA ASN A 181 0.68 15.36 18.85
C ASN A 181 -0.76 15.10 19.27
N GLU A 182 -1.60 14.56 18.39
CA GLU A 182 -2.98 14.17 18.69
C GLU A 182 -3.04 13.07 19.76
N LEU A 183 -2.09 12.12 19.74
CA LEU A 183 -1.94 11.09 20.78
C LEU A 183 -1.33 11.62 22.08
N GLY A 184 -0.93 12.90 22.15
CA GLY A 184 -0.23 13.47 23.30
C GLY A 184 1.18 12.93 23.49
N TRP A 185 1.81 12.40 22.43
CA TRP A 185 3.18 11.88 22.52
C TRP A 185 4.18 13.02 22.54
N ASP A 186 4.96 13.11 23.61
CA ASP A 186 5.95 14.16 23.85
C ASP A 186 7.36 13.86 23.30
N GLY A 187 7.50 12.78 22.52
CA GLY A 187 8.79 12.33 21.99
C GLY A 187 9.59 11.46 22.98
N SER A 188 9.09 11.25 24.17
CA SER A 188 9.78 10.40 25.14
C SER A 188 9.67 8.93 24.71
N VAL A 189 10.83 8.25 24.65
CA VAL A 189 10.88 6.79 24.52
C VAL A 189 10.78 6.23 25.93
N ALA A 190 9.71 5.48 26.20
CA ALA A 190 9.53 4.81 27.49
C ALA A 190 10.50 3.64 27.66
N PHE A 191 11.80 3.91 27.56
CA PHE A 191 12.84 2.99 28.06
C PHE A 191 13.10 3.34 29.53
N ALA A 192 12.45 2.64 30.43
CA ALA A 192 12.95 2.63 31.79
C ALA A 192 14.41 2.13 31.74
N PRO A 193 15.38 2.89 32.29
CA PRO A 193 16.75 2.37 32.36
C PRO A 193 16.71 1.03 33.14
N PRO A 194 17.47 0.01 32.70
CA PRO A 194 17.50 -1.25 33.42
C PRO A 194 17.85 -0.96 34.88
N SER A 195 17.00 -1.43 35.80
CA SER A 195 17.27 -1.33 37.23
C SER A 195 18.63 -1.97 37.48
N VAL A 196 19.61 -1.13 37.82
CA VAL A 196 20.95 -1.62 38.19
C VAL A 196 20.73 -2.50 39.40
N CYS A 197 20.92 -3.83 39.24
CA CYS A 197 20.97 -4.75 40.35
C CYS A 197 22.12 -4.33 41.26
N ARG A 198 21.80 -3.88 42.46
CA ARG A 198 22.76 -3.65 43.54
C ARG A 198 22.99 -4.95 44.27
#